data_a68fb851d4228e352369b4ab1180e8dd
#
_entry.id   a68fb851d4228e352369b4ab1180e8dd
#
_cell.length_a   1.000
_cell.length_b   1.000
_cell.length_c   1.000
_cell.angle_alpha   90.00
_cell.angle_beta   90.00
_cell.angle_gamma   90.00
#
_symmetry.space_group_name_H-M   'P 1'
#
loop_
_entity.id
_entity.type
_entity.pdbx_description
1 polymer ?
#
loop_
_entity_poly.entity_id
_entity_poly.type
_entity_poly.pdbx_seq_one_letter_code
_entity_poly.pdbx_strand_id
1 'polypeptide(L)'
;MNLWAWVGMLGIILFTLLPFIEKKKRTREEIQKAIVTVGIVLGIILAVLLFDINYLVAVLFGFLAMILFDRKTYTKKRLIIYIPIALILSYLTYALLRNNPNYVLEHLKEHPENSSFYFAENGEVTVAYESDIKRPLASTVKILIALEYAMQVEENQLQKDMLVSLDDLSKFYLKNSDGGAHESWLEVMKQNNKIKDNQVTLHDVAKGMITYSSNANTDYLMHLLGVEAINARKNQLGLNQHDDVYPIVSALYISDVVKTDEMSDEELIHELEALSFDEYSTIAHQLSQKMQTGEFDLSEETLELSSKLQKVWSDRLIGASANDYGKILQLISHDQLPTDAAKTIRDLMEWPMQLNKDNKEHYLHLGSKGGSTMFVLNNAMYVEDLKGNQFEIVYLLDELNPLESFLIRKNRNSFEAKLINDVDFRKEVIQELTQ
;
A
#
# COMPACT_ATOMS: atom_id res chain seq x y z
N MET A 1 -15.97 -0.82 2.05
CA MET A 1 -16.56 0.31 1.31
C MET A 1 -15.52 1.41 1.26
N ASN A 2 -15.13 1.89 0.08
CA ASN A 2 -14.05 2.88 -0.06
C ASN A 2 -14.53 4.32 0.24
N LEU A 3 -13.57 5.22 0.51
CA LEU A 3 -13.79 6.64 0.84
C LEU A 3 -14.72 7.35 -0.16
N TRP A 4 -14.65 7.00 -1.44
CA TRP A 4 -15.41 7.63 -2.52
C TRP A 4 -16.89 7.24 -2.53
N ALA A 5 -17.22 6.04 -2.08
CA ALA A 5 -18.62 5.68 -1.84
C ALA A 5 -19.21 6.54 -0.73
N TRP A 6 -18.44 6.86 0.32
CA TRP A 6 -18.82 7.82 1.37
C TRP A 6 -18.95 9.24 0.83
N VAL A 7 -18.03 9.70 -0.01
CA VAL A 7 -18.09 11.03 -0.66
C VAL A 7 -19.32 11.14 -1.56
N GLY A 8 -19.62 10.11 -2.36
CA GLY A 8 -20.82 10.07 -3.20
C GLY A 8 -22.11 10.09 -2.36
N MET A 9 -22.15 9.33 -1.27
CA MET A 9 -23.30 9.33 -0.35
C MET A 9 -23.47 10.67 0.39
N LEU A 10 -22.36 11.29 0.83
CA LEU A 10 -22.36 12.64 1.40
C LEU A 10 -22.85 13.68 0.39
N GLY A 11 -22.46 13.54 -0.88
CA GLY A 11 -22.95 14.36 -1.98
C GLY A 11 -24.47 14.24 -2.17
N ILE A 12 -25.01 13.03 -2.12
CA ILE A 12 -26.46 12.77 -2.19
C ILE A 12 -27.16 13.39 -0.98
N ILE A 13 -26.63 13.22 0.24
CA ILE A 13 -27.19 13.79 1.47
C ILE A 13 -27.19 15.33 1.38
N LEU A 14 -26.06 15.93 1.00
CA LEU A 14 -25.96 17.39 0.82
C LEU A 14 -26.92 17.89 -0.24
N PHE A 15 -26.99 17.21 -1.38
CA PHE A 15 -27.91 17.58 -2.46
C PHE A 15 -29.39 17.49 -2.05
N THR A 16 -29.75 16.47 -1.26
CA THR A 16 -31.13 16.33 -0.74
C THR A 16 -31.46 17.36 0.34
N LEU A 17 -30.46 17.84 1.06
CA LEU A 17 -30.63 18.86 2.10
C LEU A 17 -30.55 20.31 1.57
N LEU A 18 -29.93 20.54 0.40
CA LEU A 18 -29.79 21.89 -0.20
C LEU A 18 -31.12 22.67 -0.30
N PRO A 19 -32.25 22.11 -0.76
CA PRO A 19 -33.53 22.82 -0.81
C PRO A 19 -34.08 23.21 0.57
N PHE A 20 -33.56 22.56 1.63
CA PHE A 20 -33.96 22.83 3.01
C PHE A 20 -33.05 23.88 3.69
N ILE A 21 -31.84 24.12 3.17
CA ILE A 21 -30.88 25.07 3.71
C ILE A 21 -31.26 26.52 3.31
N GLU A 22 -31.84 26.70 2.13
CA GLU A 22 -32.15 28.01 1.56
C GLU A 22 -33.32 28.76 2.23
N LYS A 23 -34.17 28.09 3.01
CA LYS A 23 -35.36 28.74 3.66
C LYS A 23 -35.16 29.02 5.15
N LYS A 24 -35.30 30.28 5.52
CA LYS A 24 -35.21 30.78 6.93
C LYS A 24 -36.37 30.35 7.85
N LYS A 25 -37.57 30.04 7.35
CA LYS A 25 -38.72 29.53 8.12
C LYS A 25 -39.34 28.32 7.45
N ARG A 26 -39.53 27.25 8.22
CA ARG A 26 -40.02 25.95 7.75
C ARG A 26 -41.39 25.62 8.33
N THR A 27 -42.23 25.03 7.52
CA THR A 27 -43.51 24.45 7.99
C THR A 27 -43.28 23.05 8.57
N ARG A 28 -44.17 22.57 9.40
CA ARG A 28 -44.12 21.20 9.96
C ARG A 28 -44.12 20.13 8.87
N GLU A 29 -44.80 20.37 7.75
CA GLU A 29 -44.81 19.49 6.57
C GLU A 29 -43.45 19.42 5.86
N GLU A 30 -42.75 20.53 5.72
CA GLU A 30 -41.40 20.58 5.12
C GLU A 30 -40.38 19.83 6.00
N ILE A 31 -40.48 19.93 7.31
CA ILE A 31 -39.63 19.19 8.25
C ILE A 31 -39.88 17.67 8.15
N GLN A 32 -41.14 17.26 8.09
CA GLN A 32 -41.53 15.85 7.91
C GLN A 32 -40.97 15.28 6.60
N LYS A 33 -41.06 16.02 5.49
CA LYS A 33 -40.53 15.63 4.19
C LYS A 33 -39.00 15.47 4.23
N ALA A 34 -38.30 16.38 4.92
CA ALA A 34 -36.83 16.27 5.11
C ALA A 34 -36.45 14.99 5.87
N ILE A 35 -37.18 14.67 6.95
CA ILE A 35 -36.93 13.47 7.74
C ILE A 35 -37.16 12.20 6.90
N VAL A 36 -38.22 12.16 6.13
CA VAL A 36 -38.52 11.01 5.25
C VAL A 36 -37.45 10.88 4.16
N THR A 37 -37.03 11.97 3.55
CA THR A 37 -35.95 11.96 2.52
C THR A 37 -34.64 11.45 3.08
N VAL A 38 -34.25 11.94 4.26
CA VAL A 38 -33.05 11.44 4.97
C VAL A 38 -33.19 9.94 5.31
N GLY A 39 -34.38 9.51 5.74
CA GLY A 39 -34.67 8.11 6.02
C GLY A 39 -34.54 7.21 4.76
N ILE A 40 -35.01 7.68 3.60
CA ILE A 40 -34.85 6.97 2.31
C ILE A 40 -33.36 6.87 1.95
N VAL A 41 -32.61 7.96 2.05
CA VAL A 41 -31.15 7.97 1.75
C VAL A 41 -30.39 7.01 2.67
N LEU A 42 -30.68 7.04 3.97
CA LEU A 42 -30.08 6.10 4.93
C LEU A 42 -30.48 4.65 4.64
N GLY A 43 -31.72 4.39 4.26
CA GLY A 43 -32.19 3.07 3.85
C GLY A 43 -31.47 2.54 2.61
N ILE A 44 -31.17 3.40 1.64
CA ILE A 44 -30.40 3.07 0.44
C ILE A 44 -28.93 2.76 0.81
N ILE A 45 -28.33 3.57 1.68
CA ILE A 45 -26.99 3.34 2.19
C ILE A 45 -26.92 1.97 2.88
N LEU A 46 -27.88 1.66 3.73
CA LEU A 46 -27.98 0.37 4.41
C LEU A 46 -28.16 -0.79 3.41
N ALA A 47 -29.00 -0.61 2.38
CA ALA A 47 -29.22 -1.63 1.35
C ALA A 47 -27.96 -1.91 0.54
N VAL A 48 -27.18 -0.89 0.18
CA VAL A 48 -25.86 -1.06 -0.47
C VAL A 48 -24.89 -1.80 0.43
N LEU A 49 -24.87 -1.48 1.73
CA LEU A 49 -23.95 -2.08 2.70
C LEU A 49 -24.29 -3.53 3.05
N LEU A 50 -25.59 -3.86 3.16
CA LEU A 50 -26.02 -5.17 3.64
C LEU A 50 -26.26 -6.18 2.50
N PHE A 51 -26.59 -5.71 1.30
CA PHE A 51 -27.01 -6.57 0.18
C PHE A 51 -26.12 -6.46 -1.05
N ASP A 52 -24.97 -5.76 -0.94
CA ASP A 52 -24.00 -5.56 -2.03
C ASP A 52 -24.65 -5.07 -3.35
N ILE A 53 -25.72 -4.29 -3.22
CA ILE A 53 -26.46 -3.74 -4.36
C ILE A 53 -25.55 -2.75 -5.10
N ASN A 54 -25.49 -2.87 -6.43
CA ASN A 54 -24.72 -1.95 -7.26
C ASN A 54 -25.09 -0.49 -6.92
N TYR A 55 -24.09 0.26 -6.48
CA TYR A 55 -24.21 1.65 -6.03
C TYR A 55 -24.97 2.54 -7.02
N LEU A 56 -24.76 2.38 -8.34
CA LEU A 56 -25.47 3.12 -9.39
C LEU A 56 -26.97 2.85 -9.39
N VAL A 57 -27.36 1.60 -9.19
CA VAL A 57 -28.76 1.18 -9.09
C VAL A 57 -29.38 1.81 -7.85
N ALA A 58 -28.67 1.79 -6.72
CA ALA A 58 -29.14 2.39 -5.48
C ALA A 58 -29.31 3.91 -5.59
N VAL A 59 -28.38 4.61 -6.23
CA VAL A 59 -28.44 6.07 -6.49
C VAL A 59 -29.62 6.40 -7.41
N LEU A 60 -29.84 5.64 -8.49
CA LEU A 60 -30.97 5.80 -9.42
C LEU A 60 -32.31 5.60 -8.73
N PHE A 61 -32.44 4.54 -7.93
CA PHE A 61 -33.68 4.28 -7.16
C PHE A 61 -33.93 5.34 -6.10
N GLY A 62 -32.89 5.83 -5.42
CA GLY A 62 -32.98 6.94 -4.47
C GLY A 62 -33.45 8.24 -5.11
N PHE A 63 -32.92 8.54 -6.29
CA PHE A 63 -33.31 9.72 -7.06
C PHE A 63 -34.74 9.63 -7.57
N LEU A 64 -35.14 8.45 -8.09
CA LEU A 64 -36.55 8.17 -8.47
C LEU A 64 -37.50 8.27 -7.28
N ALA A 65 -37.16 7.71 -6.14
CA ALA A 65 -37.94 7.79 -4.92
C ALA A 65 -38.15 9.24 -4.46
N MET A 66 -37.10 10.07 -4.49
CA MET A 66 -37.18 11.50 -4.17
C MET A 66 -38.10 12.25 -5.14
N ILE A 67 -38.06 11.98 -6.44
CA ILE A 67 -38.91 12.60 -7.45
C ILE A 67 -40.42 12.21 -7.22
N LEU A 68 -40.65 10.97 -6.85
CA LEU A 68 -42.01 10.46 -6.60
C LEU A 68 -42.60 11.04 -5.31
N PHE A 69 -41.77 11.33 -4.30
CA PHE A 69 -42.22 11.79 -2.98
C PHE A 69 -42.56 13.28 -2.93
N ASP A 70 -41.92 14.13 -3.75
CA ASP A 70 -42.19 15.58 -3.71
C ASP A 70 -42.38 16.21 -5.11
N ARG A 71 -43.54 15.94 -5.70
CA ARG A 71 -43.95 16.49 -7.02
C ARG A 71 -43.97 18.03 -7.09
N LYS A 72 -44.09 18.73 -5.95
CA LYS A 72 -44.20 20.21 -5.91
C LYS A 72 -42.81 20.91 -5.89
N THR A 73 -41.83 20.28 -5.32
CA THR A 73 -40.47 20.84 -5.26
C THR A 73 -39.71 20.66 -6.59
N TYR A 74 -40.04 19.60 -7.33
CA TYR A 74 -39.39 19.30 -8.62
C TYR A 74 -40.21 19.80 -9.79
N THR A 75 -40.05 21.08 -10.12
CA THR A 75 -40.63 21.63 -11.33
C THR A 75 -39.99 21.06 -12.58
N LYS A 76 -40.71 21.00 -13.74
CA LYS A 76 -40.13 20.53 -15.03
C LYS A 76 -38.83 21.24 -15.38
N LYS A 77 -38.70 22.54 -15.05
CA LYS A 77 -37.45 23.32 -15.27
C LYS A 77 -36.27 22.83 -14.45
N ARG A 78 -36.48 22.44 -13.18
CA ARG A 78 -35.43 21.92 -12.30
C ARG A 78 -35.02 20.50 -12.68
N LEU A 79 -35.95 19.66 -13.08
CA LEU A 79 -35.69 18.30 -13.56
C LEU A 79 -34.82 18.29 -14.82
N ILE A 80 -35.02 19.24 -15.76
CA ILE A 80 -34.19 19.40 -16.96
C ILE A 80 -32.72 19.66 -16.61
N ILE A 81 -32.44 20.30 -15.49
CA ILE A 81 -31.07 20.57 -15.04
C ILE A 81 -30.52 19.43 -14.18
N TYR A 82 -31.31 18.91 -13.25
CA TYR A 82 -30.84 17.94 -12.28
C TYR A 82 -30.61 16.53 -12.84
N ILE A 83 -31.45 16.09 -13.80
CA ILE A 83 -31.27 14.79 -14.44
C ILE A 83 -29.93 14.69 -15.19
N PRO A 84 -29.57 15.63 -16.07
CA PRO A 84 -28.24 15.61 -16.71
C PRO A 84 -27.10 15.62 -15.71
N ILE A 85 -27.15 16.45 -14.66
CA ILE A 85 -26.12 16.50 -13.63
C ILE A 85 -26.00 15.15 -12.90
N ALA A 86 -27.11 14.55 -12.51
CA ALA A 86 -27.11 13.23 -11.88
C ALA A 86 -26.57 12.13 -12.80
N LEU A 87 -26.91 12.16 -14.09
CA LEU A 87 -26.37 11.23 -15.08
C LEU A 87 -24.87 11.42 -15.30
N ILE A 88 -24.40 12.67 -15.38
CA ILE A 88 -22.96 12.97 -15.51
C ILE A 88 -22.22 12.50 -14.26
N LEU A 89 -22.71 12.81 -13.05
CA LEU A 89 -22.10 12.35 -11.80
C LEU A 89 -22.09 10.83 -11.70
N SER A 90 -23.20 10.17 -12.10
CA SER A 90 -23.30 8.71 -12.13
C SER A 90 -22.32 8.09 -13.12
N TYR A 91 -22.17 8.70 -14.32
CA TYR A 91 -21.20 8.26 -15.30
C TYR A 91 -19.76 8.46 -14.84
N LEU A 92 -19.43 9.62 -14.26
CA LEU A 92 -18.12 9.89 -13.68
C LEU A 92 -17.80 8.90 -12.55
N THR A 93 -18.78 8.65 -11.67
CA THR A 93 -18.61 7.66 -10.60
C THR A 93 -18.41 6.26 -11.16
N TYR A 94 -19.16 5.87 -12.19
CA TYR A 94 -18.98 4.59 -12.87
C TYR A 94 -17.62 4.48 -13.52
N ALA A 95 -17.18 5.49 -14.26
CA ALA A 95 -15.87 5.54 -14.90
C ALA A 95 -14.73 5.47 -13.86
N LEU A 96 -14.88 6.20 -12.73
CA LEU A 96 -13.94 6.14 -11.63
C LEU A 96 -13.94 4.79 -10.90
N LEU A 97 -15.07 4.08 -10.81
CA LEU A 97 -15.16 2.80 -10.12
C LEU A 97 -14.90 1.59 -11.02
N ARG A 98 -15.04 1.72 -12.33
CA ARG A 98 -14.73 0.64 -13.27
C ARG A 98 -13.23 0.36 -13.27
N ASN A 99 -12.84 -0.91 -13.11
CA ASN A 99 -11.45 -1.32 -13.26
C ASN A 99 -11.00 -1.13 -14.72
N ASN A 100 -9.85 -0.50 -14.91
CA ASN A 100 -9.19 -0.33 -16.19
C ASN A 100 -7.77 -0.93 -16.08
N PRO A 101 -7.54 -2.17 -16.54
CA PRO A 101 -6.21 -2.78 -16.49
C PRO A 101 -5.17 -2.02 -17.32
N ASN A 102 -5.59 -1.28 -18.35
CA ASN A 102 -4.68 -0.49 -19.18
C ASN A 102 -4.15 0.76 -18.46
N TYR A 103 -4.82 1.22 -17.39
CA TYR A 103 -4.42 2.44 -16.69
C TYR A 103 -2.97 2.40 -16.19
N VAL A 104 -2.51 1.25 -15.67
CA VAL A 104 -1.12 1.10 -15.19
C VAL A 104 -0.15 1.14 -16.38
N LEU A 105 -0.46 0.47 -17.49
CA LEU A 105 0.34 0.53 -18.71
C LEU A 105 0.43 1.96 -19.28
N GLU A 106 -0.69 2.65 -19.35
CA GLU A 106 -0.74 4.05 -19.79
C GLU A 106 0.13 4.94 -18.90
N HIS A 107 0.01 4.79 -17.57
CA HIS A 107 0.83 5.55 -16.61
C HIS A 107 2.34 5.29 -16.79
N LEU A 108 2.76 4.02 -16.94
CA LEU A 108 4.16 3.67 -17.18
C LEU A 108 4.70 4.36 -18.44
N LYS A 109 3.91 4.44 -19.51
CA LYS A 109 4.29 5.07 -20.79
C LYS A 109 4.33 6.60 -20.71
N GLU A 110 3.38 7.19 -19.99
CA GLU A 110 3.24 8.64 -19.90
C GLU A 110 4.24 9.27 -18.91
N HIS A 111 4.76 8.48 -17.96
CA HIS A 111 5.67 8.94 -16.90
C HIS A 111 6.95 8.09 -16.80
N PRO A 112 7.74 7.96 -17.88
CA PRO A 112 8.97 7.16 -17.86
C PRO A 112 9.99 7.67 -16.83
N GLU A 113 10.01 8.99 -16.58
CA GLU A 113 10.90 9.62 -15.61
C GLU A 113 10.63 9.17 -14.16
N ASN A 114 9.38 8.76 -13.85
CA ASN A 114 8.90 8.41 -12.51
C ASN A 114 8.42 6.95 -12.40
N SER A 115 8.72 6.13 -13.40
CA SER A 115 8.24 4.76 -13.50
C SER A 115 9.35 3.81 -13.91
N SER A 116 9.42 2.64 -13.26
CA SER A 116 10.26 1.51 -13.68
C SER A 116 9.41 0.26 -13.72
N PHE A 117 9.62 -0.57 -14.74
CA PHE A 117 8.90 -1.83 -14.88
C PHE A 117 9.84 -2.94 -15.34
N TYR A 118 9.77 -4.07 -14.63
CA TYR A 118 10.47 -5.31 -14.95
C TYR A 118 9.46 -6.44 -15.07
N PHE A 119 9.57 -7.19 -16.14
CA PHE A 119 8.76 -8.38 -16.35
C PHE A 119 9.62 -9.50 -16.93
N ALA A 120 9.58 -10.66 -16.28
CA ALA A 120 10.19 -11.87 -16.79
C ALA A 120 9.15 -12.99 -16.90
N GLU A 121 9.31 -13.86 -17.88
CA GLU A 121 8.49 -15.04 -18.12
C GLU A 121 9.39 -16.26 -18.30
N ASN A 122 9.20 -17.31 -17.48
CA ASN A 122 9.96 -18.55 -17.52
C ASN A 122 11.49 -18.36 -17.45
N GLY A 123 11.94 -17.41 -16.64
CA GLY A 123 13.35 -17.07 -16.42
C GLY A 123 13.95 -16.10 -17.45
N GLU A 124 13.20 -15.73 -18.51
CA GLU A 124 13.66 -14.79 -19.52
C GLU A 124 13.08 -13.38 -19.25
N VAL A 125 13.95 -12.37 -19.16
CA VAL A 125 13.53 -10.98 -19.02
C VAL A 125 12.96 -10.50 -20.35
N THR A 126 11.65 -10.22 -20.37
CA THR A 126 10.93 -9.80 -21.58
C THR A 126 10.70 -8.30 -21.64
N VAL A 127 10.63 -7.63 -20.48
CA VAL A 127 10.56 -6.16 -20.39
C VAL A 127 11.51 -5.68 -19.29
N ALA A 128 12.33 -4.68 -19.63
CA ALA A 128 13.26 -4.00 -18.73
C ALA A 128 13.13 -2.47 -18.95
N TYR A 129 11.93 -1.92 -18.65
CA TYR A 129 11.60 -0.52 -18.91
C TYR A 129 12.05 0.35 -17.74
N GLU A 130 13.00 1.26 -17.99
CA GLU A 130 13.65 2.11 -16.97
C GLU A 130 14.08 1.29 -15.73
N SER A 131 14.34 -0.01 -15.92
CA SER A 131 14.45 -1.00 -14.83
C SER A 131 15.72 -0.88 -14.03
N ASP A 132 16.75 -0.20 -14.52
CA ASP A 132 18.02 0.05 -13.82
C ASP A 132 18.03 1.39 -13.08
N ILE A 133 16.97 2.19 -13.21
CA ILE A 133 16.83 3.44 -12.46
C ILE A 133 16.51 3.13 -11.00
N LYS A 134 17.30 3.75 -10.10
CA LYS A 134 17.06 3.64 -8.65
C LYS A 134 15.84 4.47 -8.26
N ARG A 135 14.86 3.83 -7.60
CA ARG A 135 13.64 4.48 -7.10
C ARG A 135 13.37 4.10 -5.64
N PRO A 136 12.69 4.98 -4.87
CA PRO A 136 12.38 4.70 -3.47
C PRO A 136 11.49 3.46 -3.34
N LEU A 137 11.90 2.53 -2.48
CA LEU A 137 11.26 1.21 -2.35
C LEU A 137 10.04 1.21 -1.44
N ALA A 138 9.97 2.13 -0.49
CA ALA A 138 9.04 2.02 0.62
C ALA A 138 9.10 0.59 1.22
N SER A 139 7.95 -0.02 1.55
CA SER A 139 7.94 -1.35 2.16
C SER A 139 8.38 -2.51 1.25
N THR A 140 8.68 -2.27 -0.01
CA THR A 140 9.22 -3.33 -0.89
C THR A 140 10.61 -3.78 -0.44
N VAL A 141 11.39 -2.92 0.23
CA VAL A 141 12.69 -3.25 0.85
C VAL A 141 12.62 -4.45 1.80
N LYS A 142 11.45 -4.72 2.38
CA LYS A 142 11.21 -5.83 3.32
C LYS A 142 11.44 -7.21 2.70
N ILE A 143 11.45 -7.32 1.37
CA ILE A 143 11.82 -8.57 0.67
C ILE A 143 13.28 -8.93 0.95
N LEU A 144 14.20 -7.96 0.89
CA LEU A 144 15.61 -8.20 1.18
C LEU A 144 15.84 -8.60 2.64
N ILE A 145 15.12 -7.97 3.57
CA ILE A 145 15.17 -8.30 4.99
C ILE A 145 14.63 -9.72 5.24
N ALA A 146 13.51 -10.08 4.58
CA ALA A 146 12.93 -11.41 4.65
C ALA A 146 13.85 -12.49 4.07
N LEU A 147 14.57 -12.16 3.00
CA LEU A 147 15.56 -13.05 2.41
C LEU A 147 16.73 -13.29 3.36
N GLU A 148 17.27 -12.24 4.00
CA GLU A 148 18.33 -12.42 5.00
C GLU A 148 17.84 -13.23 6.20
N TYR A 149 16.62 -12.98 6.70
CA TYR A 149 16.00 -13.81 7.74
C TYR A 149 15.93 -15.28 7.31
N ALA A 150 15.49 -15.56 6.09
CA ALA A 150 15.39 -16.91 5.57
C ALA A 150 16.76 -17.60 5.48
N MET A 151 17.79 -16.85 5.09
CA MET A 151 19.16 -17.36 5.00
C MET A 151 19.77 -17.64 6.38
N GLN A 152 19.57 -16.75 7.37
CA GLN A 152 20.05 -17.01 8.74
C GLN A 152 19.33 -18.18 9.41
N VAL A 153 18.05 -18.44 9.06
CA VAL A 153 17.33 -19.66 9.48
C VAL A 153 17.94 -20.90 8.82
N GLU A 154 18.23 -20.88 7.53
CA GLU A 154 18.92 -21.98 6.81
C GLU A 154 20.28 -22.29 7.41
N GLU A 155 21.05 -21.26 7.76
CA GLU A 155 22.38 -21.36 8.36
C GLU A 155 22.35 -21.74 9.85
N ASN A 156 21.16 -21.98 10.41
CA ASN A 156 20.93 -22.28 11.84
C ASN A 156 21.44 -21.20 12.82
N GLN A 157 21.56 -19.96 12.36
CA GLN A 157 21.88 -18.82 13.21
C GLN A 157 20.64 -18.35 13.99
N LEU A 158 19.45 -18.52 13.40
CA LEU A 158 18.17 -18.21 14.01
C LEU A 158 17.21 -19.41 13.92
N GLN A 159 16.27 -19.48 14.87
CA GLN A 159 15.21 -20.48 14.87
C GLN A 159 13.85 -19.78 14.72
N LYS A 160 12.95 -20.37 13.90
CA LYS A 160 11.63 -19.81 13.62
C LYS A 160 10.74 -19.68 14.85
N ASP A 161 10.87 -20.60 15.80
CA ASP A 161 10.12 -20.71 17.05
C ASP A 161 10.74 -19.93 18.22
N MET A 162 11.87 -19.26 18.00
CA MET A 162 12.47 -18.35 18.98
C MET A 162 11.40 -17.35 19.45
N LEU A 163 11.29 -17.16 20.76
CA LEU A 163 10.29 -16.28 21.35
C LEU A 163 10.79 -14.84 21.40
N VAL A 164 9.93 -13.93 21.00
CA VAL A 164 10.15 -12.48 20.96
C VAL A 164 9.16 -11.80 21.89
N SER A 165 9.65 -10.99 22.82
CA SER A 165 8.83 -10.20 23.71
C SER A 165 8.12 -9.06 22.94
N LEU A 166 6.83 -8.85 23.21
CA LEU A 166 6.12 -7.70 22.67
C LEU A 166 6.64 -6.37 23.23
N ASP A 167 7.23 -6.39 24.45
CA ASP A 167 7.87 -5.20 25.01
C ASP A 167 9.13 -4.81 24.23
N ASP A 168 9.89 -5.78 23.70
CA ASP A 168 11.04 -5.49 22.85
C ASP A 168 10.60 -4.98 21.46
N LEU A 169 9.53 -5.51 20.90
CA LEU A 169 8.94 -4.99 19.67
C LEU A 169 8.41 -3.56 19.82
N SER A 170 7.83 -3.24 20.99
CA SER A 170 7.25 -1.92 21.27
C SER A 170 8.29 -0.80 21.23
N LYS A 171 9.57 -1.10 21.49
CA LYS A 171 10.67 -0.11 21.37
C LYS A 171 10.83 0.46 19.95
N PHE A 172 10.37 -0.28 18.93
CA PHE A 172 10.40 0.12 17.53
C PHE A 172 9.04 0.58 17.00
N TYR A 173 8.04 0.68 17.86
CA TYR A 173 6.70 1.05 17.43
C TYR A 173 6.46 2.54 17.57
N LEU A 174 6.25 3.20 16.44
CA LEU A 174 5.79 4.58 16.34
C LEU A 174 4.36 4.61 15.81
N LYS A 175 3.45 5.14 16.61
CA LYS A 175 2.02 5.21 16.26
C LYS A 175 1.82 6.03 14.97
N ASN A 176 0.91 5.54 14.11
CA ASN A 176 0.62 6.10 12.79
C ASN A 176 1.75 6.01 11.74
N SER A 177 2.86 5.33 12.03
CA SER A 177 3.99 5.24 11.09
C SER A 177 3.75 4.28 9.92
N ASP A 178 2.78 3.35 10.03
CA ASP A 178 2.51 2.31 9.05
C ASP A 178 1.03 2.13 8.68
N GLY A 179 0.21 3.16 8.98
CA GLY A 179 -1.21 3.15 8.68
C GLY A 179 -2.02 2.12 9.46
N GLY A 180 -1.57 1.72 10.66
CA GLY A 180 -2.24 0.75 11.54
C GLY A 180 -1.89 -0.70 11.23
N ALA A 181 -0.79 -0.93 10.51
CA ALA A 181 -0.34 -2.28 10.14
C ALA A 181 0.10 -3.09 11.36
N HIS A 182 0.85 -2.47 12.27
CA HIS A 182 1.32 -3.13 13.49
C HIS A 182 0.16 -3.50 14.41
N GLU A 183 -0.79 -2.59 14.63
CA GLU A 183 -1.98 -2.84 15.45
C GLU A 183 -2.84 -3.96 14.85
N SER A 184 -3.03 -3.95 13.52
CA SER A 184 -3.79 -4.99 12.82
C SER A 184 -3.11 -6.36 12.96
N TRP A 185 -1.78 -6.42 12.89
CA TRP A 185 -1.03 -7.65 13.14
C TRP A 185 -1.21 -8.13 14.57
N LEU A 186 -1.04 -7.26 15.59
CA LEU A 186 -1.23 -7.61 17.01
C LEU A 186 -2.64 -8.13 17.29
N GLU A 187 -3.66 -7.51 16.68
CA GLU A 187 -5.05 -7.95 16.83
C GLU A 187 -5.24 -9.39 16.32
N VAL A 188 -4.69 -9.71 15.14
CA VAL A 188 -4.76 -11.05 14.56
C VAL A 188 -3.96 -12.06 15.39
N MET A 189 -2.78 -11.68 15.91
CA MET A 189 -2.01 -12.54 16.82
C MET A 189 -2.82 -12.87 18.09
N LYS A 190 -3.53 -11.90 18.66
CA LYS A 190 -4.41 -12.07 19.80
C LYS A 190 -5.62 -12.96 19.48
N GLN A 191 -6.32 -12.69 18.35
CA GLN A 191 -7.49 -13.47 17.92
C GLN A 191 -7.15 -14.94 17.67
N ASN A 192 -5.96 -15.22 17.15
CA ASN A 192 -5.48 -16.58 16.86
C ASN A 192 -4.78 -17.26 18.07
N ASN A 193 -4.80 -16.66 19.25
CA ASN A 193 -4.13 -17.16 20.46
C ASN A 193 -2.62 -17.43 20.24
N LYS A 194 -1.96 -16.60 19.43
CA LYS A 194 -0.53 -16.68 19.13
C LYS A 194 0.33 -15.96 20.18
N ILE A 195 -0.25 -15.03 20.93
CA ILE A 195 0.43 -14.36 22.05
C ILE A 195 0.34 -15.24 23.28
N LYS A 196 1.50 -15.62 23.83
CA LYS A 196 1.64 -16.38 25.08
C LYS A 196 2.67 -15.69 25.95
N ASP A 197 2.30 -15.44 27.21
CA ASP A 197 3.19 -14.78 28.18
C ASP A 197 3.85 -13.49 27.62
N ASN A 198 3.07 -12.66 26.91
CA ASN A 198 3.51 -11.44 26.24
C ASN A 198 4.59 -11.67 25.16
N GLN A 199 4.63 -12.87 24.56
CA GLN A 199 5.60 -13.24 23.53
C GLN A 199 4.90 -13.83 22.30
N VAL A 200 5.59 -13.73 21.15
CA VAL A 200 5.24 -14.34 19.86
C VAL A 200 6.46 -15.06 19.29
N THR A 201 6.29 -15.89 18.27
CA THR A 201 7.45 -16.50 17.60
C THR A 201 8.12 -15.51 16.67
N LEU A 202 9.44 -15.63 16.47
CA LEU A 202 10.20 -14.82 15.52
C LEU A 202 9.62 -14.93 14.10
N HIS A 203 9.11 -16.11 13.75
CA HIS A 203 8.47 -16.30 12.45
C HIS A 203 7.14 -15.53 12.33
N ASP A 204 6.35 -15.42 13.40
CA ASP A 204 5.15 -14.59 13.42
C ASP A 204 5.52 -13.08 13.27
N VAL A 205 6.66 -12.65 13.83
CA VAL A 205 7.20 -11.29 13.61
C VAL A 205 7.57 -11.06 12.13
N ALA A 206 8.27 -12.03 11.52
CA ALA A 206 8.62 -11.95 10.09
C ALA A 206 7.38 -11.96 9.19
N LYS A 207 6.35 -12.76 9.51
CA LYS A 207 5.04 -12.70 8.84
C LYS A 207 4.37 -11.34 9.02
N GLY A 208 4.44 -10.74 10.20
CA GLY A 208 3.92 -9.40 10.47
C GLY A 208 4.58 -8.33 9.59
N MET A 209 5.90 -8.44 9.38
CA MET A 209 6.65 -7.55 8.48
C MET A 209 6.17 -7.67 7.03
N ILE A 210 5.98 -8.87 6.50
CA ILE A 210 5.63 -9.07 5.08
C ILE A 210 4.13 -8.91 4.85
N THR A 211 3.28 -9.64 5.58
CA THR A 211 1.84 -9.71 5.34
C THR A 211 1.12 -8.40 5.68
N TYR A 212 1.44 -7.83 6.84
CA TYR A 212 0.82 -6.59 7.33
C TYR A 212 1.65 -5.36 6.97
N SER A 213 2.93 -5.55 6.68
CA SER A 213 3.85 -4.44 6.44
C SER A 213 4.22 -3.64 7.70
N SER A 214 4.13 -4.25 8.90
CA SER A 214 4.47 -3.60 10.16
C SER A 214 5.90 -3.05 10.16
N ASN A 215 6.06 -1.76 10.43
CA ASN A 215 7.36 -1.10 10.52
C ASN A 215 8.10 -1.50 11.81
N ALA A 216 7.39 -1.64 12.93
CA ALA A 216 7.98 -2.11 14.18
C ALA A 216 8.62 -3.51 14.04
N ASN A 217 7.89 -4.44 13.41
CA ASN A 217 8.42 -5.78 13.13
C ASN A 217 9.64 -5.72 12.19
N THR A 218 9.64 -4.77 11.25
CA THR A 218 10.75 -4.57 10.32
C THR A 218 12.01 -4.14 11.05
N ASP A 219 11.93 -3.06 11.84
CA ASP A 219 13.11 -2.52 12.53
C ASP A 219 13.61 -3.49 13.63
N TYR A 220 12.70 -4.21 14.31
CA TYR A 220 13.10 -5.29 15.20
C TYR A 220 13.91 -6.38 14.47
N LEU A 221 13.44 -6.82 13.29
CA LEU A 221 14.17 -7.81 12.50
C LEU A 221 15.49 -7.27 11.97
N MET A 222 15.55 -6.02 11.52
CA MET A 222 16.81 -5.39 11.10
C MET A 222 17.83 -5.32 12.24
N HIS A 223 17.35 -5.03 13.47
CA HIS A 223 18.19 -5.07 14.66
C HIS A 223 18.69 -6.49 14.97
N LEU A 224 17.82 -7.50 14.92
CA LEU A 224 18.17 -8.87 15.25
C LEU A 224 19.11 -9.51 14.22
N LEU A 225 18.84 -9.30 12.92
CA LEU A 225 19.62 -9.83 11.81
C LEU A 225 20.98 -9.14 11.67
N GLY A 226 21.06 -7.88 12.10
CA GLY A 226 22.18 -6.98 11.82
C GLY A 226 22.05 -6.31 10.45
N VAL A 227 22.04 -4.97 10.44
CA VAL A 227 21.94 -4.20 9.20
C VAL A 227 23.11 -4.46 8.26
N GLU A 228 24.31 -4.68 8.84
CA GLU A 228 25.53 -5.03 8.11
C GLU A 228 25.39 -6.39 7.39
N ALA A 229 24.72 -7.36 8.00
CA ALA A 229 24.46 -8.67 7.38
C ALA A 229 23.49 -8.53 6.20
N ILE A 230 22.43 -7.74 6.35
CA ILE A 230 21.48 -7.44 5.27
C ILE A 230 22.20 -6.76 4.09
N ASN A 231 23.06 -5.76 4.37
CA ASN A 231 23.84 -5.06 3.36
C ASN A 231 24.92 -5.96 2.72
N ALA A 232 25.52 -6.87 3.48
CA ALA A 232 26.42 -7.88 2.94
C ALA A 232 25.69 -8.84 2.00
N ARG A 233 24.46 -9.28 2.35
CA ARG A 233 23.61 -10.10 1.47
C ARG A 233 23.28 -9.38 0.17
N LYS A 234 22.87 -8.11 0.23
CA LYS A 234 22.67 -7.24 -0.93
C LYS A 234 23.88 -7.27 -1.88
N ASN A 235 25.08 -7.09 -1.32
CA ASN A 235 26.32 -7.09 -2.10
C ASN A 235 26.64 -8.47 -2.69
N GLN A 236 26.43 -9.57 -1.94
CA GLN A 236 26.61 -10.94 -2.42
C GLN A 236 25.69 -11.29 -3.60
N LEU A 237 24.49 -10.75 -3.60
CA LEU A 237 23.53 -10.94 -4.69
C LEU A 237 23.81 -10.03 -5.91
N GLY A 238 24.79 -9.14 -5.83
CA GLY A 238 25.08 -8.20 -6.91
C GLY A 238 23.97 -7.20 -7.20
N LEU A 239 23.26 -6.74 -6.15
CA LEU A 239 22.21 -5.72 -6.28
C LEU A 239 22.89 -4.35 -6.34
N ASN A 240 23.40 -4.01 -7.52
CA ASN A 240 24.30 -2.87 -7.70
C ASN A 240 23.59 -1.51 -7.68
N GLN A 241 22.30 -1.49 -7.91
CA GLN A 241 21.46 -0.28 -7.89
C GLN A 241 20.61 -0.20 -6.61
N HIS A 242 21.05 -0.86 -5.53
CA HIS A 242 20.36 -0.86 -4.24
C HIS A 242 21.17 -0.08 -3.21
N ASP A 243 20.55 0.90 -2.55
CA ASP A 243 21.15 1.63 -1.43
C ASP A 243 21.39 0.69 -0.25
N ASP A 244 22.29 1.09 0.64
CA ASP A 244 22.41 0.41 1.93
C ASP A 244 21.13 0.58 2.76
N VAL A 245 20.73 -0.51 3.41
CA VAL A 245 19.54 -0.52 4.26
C VAL A 245 19.86 0.18 5.58
N TYR A 246 18.93 0.95 6.07
CA TYR A 246 18.99 1.61 7.39
C TYR A 246 17.64 1.48 8.11
N PRO A 247 17.56 1.67 9.46
CA PRO A 247 16.32 1.53 10.22
C PRO A 247 15.23 2.50 9.76
N ILE A 248 13.99 1.98 9.54
CA ILE A 248 12.93 2.71 8.87
C ILE A 248 12.15 3.62 9.84
N VAL A 249 11.86 3.12 11.05
CA VAL A 249 11.06 3.86 12.04
C VAL A 249 11.83 5.07 12.56
N SER A 250 13.10 4.88 12.89
CA SER A 250 13.95 5.98 13.34
C SER A 250 14.11 7.07 12.29
N ALA A 251 14.15 6.69 11.00
CA ALA A 251 14.23 7.65 9.90
C ALA A 251 13.00 8.58 9.81
N LEU A 252 11.82 8.15 10.27
CA LEU A 252 10.64 9.00 10.37
C LEU A 252 10.79 10.12 11.40
N TYR A 253 11.70 9.96 12.37
CA TYR A 253 11.93 10.90 13.46
C TYR A 253 13.09 11.89 13.20
N ILE A 254 13.76 11.79 12.07
CA ILE A 254 14.90 12.67 11.74
C ILE A 254 14.47 14.12 11.69
N SER A 255 13.27 14.42 11.19
CA SER A 255 12.74 15.80 11.18
C SER A 255 12.66 16.42 12.57
N ASP A 256 12.26 15.64 13.58
CA ASP A 256 12.14 16.14 14.96
C ASP A 256 13.50 16.35 15.63
N VAL A 257 14.50 15.57 15.22
CA VAL A 257 15.87 15.69 15.73
C VAL A 257 16.64 16.86 15.10
N VAL A 258 16.38 17.14 13.82
CA VAL A 258 17.01 18.24 13.08
C VAL A 258 16.35 19.57 13.42
N LYS A 259 15.04 19.57 13.73
CA LYS A 259 14.28 20.77 14.05
C LYS A 259 14.77 21.45 15.32
N THR A 260 14.98 22.76 15.27
CA THR A 260 15.22 23.62 16.43
C THR A 260 14.03 24.54 16.67
N ASP A 261 13.89 25.06 17.89
CA ASP A 261 12.76 25.96 18.27
C ASP A 261 12.70 27.24 17.41
N GLU A 262 13.82 27.68 16.84
CA GLU A 262 13.94 28.90 16.04
C GLU A 262 13.71 28.63 14.53
N MET A 263 13.66 27.35 14.11
CA MET A 263 13.63 26.95 12.71
C MET A 263 12.21 26.93 12.16
N SER A 264 12.00 27.60 11.03
CA SER A 264 10.74 27.48 10.26
C SER A 264 10.65 26.12 9.56
N ASP A 265 9.44 25.72 9.17
CA ASP A 265 9.26 24.47 8.40
C ASP A 265 9.99 24.50 7.03
N GLU A 266 10.19 25.65 6.42
CA GLU A 266 10.92 25.80 5.18
C GLU A 266 12.42 25.62 5.36
N GLU A 267 12.99 26.15 6.43
CA GLU A 267 14.39 25.95 6.82
C GLU A 267 14.64 24.48 7.18
N LEU A 268 13.73 23.83 7.92
CA LEU A 268 13.80 22.40 8.23
C LEU A 268 13.81 21.54 6.97
N ILE A 269 12.94 21.80 6.01
CA ILE A 269 12.89 21.09 4.74
C ILE A 269 14.22 21.25 4.00
N HIS A 270 14.74 22.47 3.91
CA HIS A 270 16.03 22.74 3.25
C HIS A 270 17.18 21.99 3.93
N GLU A 271 17.25 21.97 5.27
CA GLU A 271 18.27 21.22 6.00
C GLU A 271 18.15 19.69 5.75
N LEU A 272 16.93 19.15 5.78
CA LEU A 272 16.70 17.74 5.50
C LEU A 272 17.06 17.36 4.06
N GLU A 273 16.79 18.23 3.10
CA GLU A 273 17.16 18.05 1.68
C GLU A 273 18.68 18.20 1.46
N ALA A 274 19.37 18.95 2.29
CA ALA A 274 20.82 19.11 2.21
C ALA A 274 21.61 17.91 2.74
N LEU A 275 21.02 17.08 3.61
CA LEU A 275 21.69 15.89 4.11
C LEU A 275 22.04 14.93 2.96
N SER A 276 23.24 14.43 2.91
CA SER A 276 23.59 13.29 2.06
C SER A 276 22.89 12.01 2.54
N PHE A 277 22.83 11.00 1.68
CA PHE A 277 22.30 9.69 2.07
C PHE A 277 23.02 9.10 3.29
N ASP A 278 24.36 9.21 3.32
CA ASP A 278 25.18 8.69 4.42
C ASP A 278 24.93 9.43 5.74
N GLU A 279 24.77 10.76 5.72
CA GLU A 279 24.42 11.54 6.90
C GLU A 279 23.03 11.17 7.40
N TYR A 280 22.03 11.08 6.51
CA TYR A 280 20.65 10.71 6.84
C TYR A 280 20.59 9.30 7.46
N SER A 281 21.24 8.31 6.83
CA SER A 281 21.30 6.94 7.34
C SER A 281 22.04 6.85 8.67
N THR A 282 23.11 7.65 8.86
CA THR A 282 23.85 7.71 10.14
C THR A 282 22.95 8.22 11.27
N ILE A 283 22.17 9.27 11.03
CA ILE A 283 21.21 9.78 12.03
C ILE A 283 20.16 8.73 12.34
N ALA A 284 19.62 8.03 11.32
CA ALA A 284 18.67 6.94 11.52
C ALA A 284 19.24 5.82 12.40
N HIS A 285 20.48 5.39 12.18
CA HIS A 285 21.16 4.40 13.00
C HIS A 285 21.35 4.84 14.44
N GLN A 286 21.80 6.08 14.67
CA GLN A 286 22.00 6.63 16.02
C GLN A 286 20.67 6.70 16.79
N LEU A 287 19.59 7.12 16.14
CA LEU A 287 18.25 7.15 16.73
C LEU A 287 17.75 5.74 17.05
N SER A 288 17.92 4.79 16.14
CA SER A 288 17.55 3.39 16.38
C SER A 288 18.29 2.80 17.58
N GLN A 289 19.56 3.10 17.77
CA GLN A 289 20.31 2.68 18.96
C GLN A 289 19.75 3.28 20.25
N LYS A 290 19.38 4.56 20.24
CA LYS A 290 18.75 5.20 21.40
C LYS A 290 17.37 4.61 21.73
N MET A 291 16.59 4.24 20.72
CA MET A 291 15.30 3.51 20.91
C MET A 291 15.54 2.15 21.59
N GLN A 292 16.54 1.39 21.14
CA GLN A 292 16.87 0.09 21.69
C GLN A 292 17.31 0.17 23.16
N THR A 293 18.12 1.18 23.53
CA THR A 293 18.61 1.38 24.90
C THR A 293 17.55 1.99 25.82
N GLY A 294 16.42 2.48 25.29
CA GLY A 294 15.40 3.20 26.04
C GLY A 294 15.79 4.66 26.37
N GLU A 295 16.88 5.18 25.76
CA GLU A 295 17.22 6.61 25.86
C GLU A 295 16.26 7.49 25.06
N PHE A 296 15.55 6.90 24.10
CA PHE A 296 14.51 7.53 23.31
C PHE A 296 13.29 6.62 23.28
N ASP A 297 12.22 7.03 23.98
CA ASP A 297 10.98 6.26 24.13
C ASP A 297 9.91 6.80 23.18
N LEU A 298 9.40 5.93 22.31
CA LEU A 298 8.34 6.24 21.34
C LEU A 298 6.93 5.98 21.86
N SER A 299 6.76 5.46 23.08
CA SER A 299 5.48 4.96 23.58
C SER A 299 4.36 6.03 23.64
N GLU A 300 4.73 7.28 23.89
CA GLU A 300 3.81 8.42 23.94
C GLU A 300 3.80 9.24 22.63
N GLU A 301 4.66 8.87 21.67
CA GLU A 301 4.84 9.64 20.46
C GLU A 301 3.83 9.23 19.37
N THR A 302 3.42 10.20 18.58
CA THR A 302 2.56 9.97 17.41
C THR A 302 3.14 10.72 16.24
N LEU A 303 3.35 10.01 15.13
CA LEU A 303 3.89 10.62 13.92
C LEU A 303 2.89 11.63 13.33
N GLU A 304 3.32 12.89 13.23
CA GLU A 304 2.59 13.97 12.58
C GLU A 304 3.52 14.69 11.58
N LEU A 305 3.51 14.24 10.33
CA LEU A 305 4.27 14.87 9.26
C LEU A 305 3.35 15.67 8.34
N SER A 306 3.69 16.92 8.08
CA SER A 306 3.06 17.68 6.99
C SER A 306 3.28 16.99 5.65
N SER A 307 2.46 17.26 4.64
CA SER A 307 2.63 16.65 3.31
C SER A 307 4.00 16.99 2.67
N LYS A 308 4.56 18.16 2.98
CA LYS A 308 5.91 18.55 2.52
C LYS A 308 7.00 17.71 3.19
N LEU A 309 6.94 17.50 4.51
CA LEU A 309 7.87 16.63 5.23
C LEU A 309 7.73 15.16 4.82
N GLN A 310 6.49 14.71 4.57
CA GLN A 310 6.26 13.38 3.99
C GLN A 310 6.90 13.21 2.61
N LYS A 311 6.93 14.28 1.80
CA LYS A 311 7.61 14.24 0.49
C LYS A 311 9.13 14.08 0.68
N VAL A 312 9.75 14.93 1.51
CA VAL A 312 11.19 14.83 1.82
C VAL A 312 11.54 13.43 2.34
N TRP A 313 10.75 12.92 3.28
CA TRP A 313 10.96 11.56 3.79
C TRP A 313 10.81 10.49 2.69
N SER A 314 9.80 10.61 1.82
CA SER A 314 9.59 9.66 0.72
C SER A 314 10.76 9.65 -0.26
N ASP A 315 11.37 10.80 -0.52
CA ASP A 315 12.54 10.94 -1.42
C ASP A 315 13.83 10.41 -0.81
N ARG A 316 13.86 10.30 0.52
CA ARG A 316 15.01 9.77 1.29
C ARG A 316 14.90 8.29 1.60
N LEU A 317 13.81 7.61 1.19
CA LEU A 317 13.68 6.18 1.38
C LEU A 317 14.79 5.41 0.68
N ILE A 318 15.15 4.24 1.24
CA ILE A 318 16.05 3.28 0.61
C ILE A 318 15.58 3.03 -0.82
N GLY A 319 16.47 3.26 -1.78
CA GLY A 319 16.19 3.11 -3.20
C GLY A 319 16.81 1.84 -3.76
N ALA A 320 16.16 1.28 -4.78
CA ALA A 320 16.74 0.24 -5.62
C ALA A 320 16.12 0.26 -7.02
N SER A 321 16.68 -0.56 -7.91
CA SER A 321 16.16 -0.76 -9.25
C SER A 321 15.12 -1.87 -9.33
N ALA A 322 14.20 -1.78 -10.30
CA ALA A 322 13.25 -2.86 -10.58
C ALA A 322 13.97 -4.13 -11.04
N ASN A 323 15.09 -3.99 -11.74
CA ASN A 323 15.97 -5.10 -12.16
C ASN A 323 16.56 -5.85 -10.96
N ASP A 324 17.04 -5.16 -9.92
CA ASP A 324 17.56 -5.81 -8.71
C ASP A 324 16.48 -6.62 -7.97
N TYR A 325 15.25 -6.10 -7.90
CA TYR A 325 14.13 -6.84 -7.32
C TYR A 325 13.65 -7.98 -8.21
N GLY A 326 13.70 -7.83 -9.52
CA GLY A 326 13.48 -8.92 -10.48
C GLY A 326 14.42 -10.10 -10.23
N LYS A 327 15.73 -9.84 -10.02
CA LYS A 327 16.72 -10.87 -9.67
C LYS A 327 16.37 -11.59 -8.36
N ILE A 328 15.98 -10.85 -7.30
CA ILE A 328 15.57 -11.47 -6.03
C ILE A 328 14.35 -12.37 -6.24
N LEU A 329 13.36 -11.91 -7.00
CA LEU A 329 12.16 -12.71 -7.28
C LEU A 329 12.51 -13.98 -8.06
N GLN A 330 13.40 -13.91 -9.05
CA GLN A 330 13.85 -15.09 -9.79
C GLN A 330 14.58 -16.12 -8.90
N LEU A 331 15.38 -15.68 -7.93
CA LEU A 331 16.00 -16.59 -6.95
C LEU A 331 14.94 -17.36 -6.15
N ILE A 332 13.82 -16.72 -5.83
CA ILE A 332 12.71 -17.31 -5.05
C ILE A 332 11.85 -18.22 -5.93
N SER A 333 11.43 -17.76 -7.11
CA SER A 333 10.48 -18.45 -7.98
C SER A 333 11.10 -19.67 -8.67
N HIS A 334 12.40 -19.62 -9.02
CA HIS A 334 13.11 -20.69 -9.70
C HIS A 334 13.90 -21.63 -8.78
N ASP A 335 13.58 -21.69 -7.48
CA ASP A 335 14.20 -22.57 -6.49
C ASP A 335 15.75 -22.50 -6.46
N GLN A 336 16.30 -21.27 -6.66
CA GLN A 336 17.75 -21.07 -6.66
C GLN A 336 18.33 -20.81 -5.25
N LEU A 337 17.46 -20.74 -4.26
CA LEU A 337 17.84 -20.61 -2.85
C LEU A 337 18.00 -22.01 -2.20
N PRO A 338 18.78 -22.14 -1.13
CA PRO A 338 18.80 -23.35 -0.30
C PRO A 338 17.40 -23.74 0.17
N THR A 339 17.16 -25.04 0.35
CA THR A 339 15.80 -25.59 0.48
C THR A 339 14.98 -24.98 1.61
N ASP A 340 15.55 -24.82 2.80
CA ASP A 340 14.79 -24.29 3.94
C ASP A 340 14.66 -22.77 3.88
N ALA A 341 15.64 -22.06 3.27
CA ALA A 341 15.53 -20.65 2.94
C ALA A 341 14.39 -20.41 1.91
N ALA A 342 14.34 -21.20 0.83
CA ALA A 342 13.27 -21.12 -0.17
C ALA A 342 11.88 -21.32 0.46
N LYS A 343 11.71 -22.36 1.29
CA LYS A 343 10.46 -22.60 2.02
C LYS A 343 10.11 -21.44 2.97
N THR A 344 11.11 -20.90 3.63
CA THR A 344 10.91 -19.82 4.61
C THR A 344 10.45 -18.55 3.92
N ILE A 345 11.14 -18.11 2.86
CA ILE A 345 10.78 -16.88 2.15
C ILE A 345 9.43 -17.01 1.43
N ARG A 346 9.12 -18.18 0.85
CA ARG A 346 7.80 -18.44 0.25
C ARG A 346 6.68 -18.39 1.28
N ASP A 347 6.85 -19.02 2.46
CA ASP A 347 5.83 -18.95 3.52
C ASP A 347 5.56 -17.51 4.00
N LEU A 348 6.54 -16.60 3.92
CA LEU A 348 6.36 -15.18 4.19
C LEU A 348 5.67 -14.45 3.04
N MET A 349 6.12 -14.68 1.79
CA MET A 349 5.70 -13.91 0.62
C MET A 349 4.34 -14.36 0.06
N GLU A 350 3.96 -15.63 0.22
CA GLU A 350 2.75 -16.23 -0.35
C GLU A 350 1.48 -15.99 0.49
N TRP A 351 1.45 -14.90 1.25
CA TRP A 351 0.25 -14.46 1.96
C TRP A 351 -0.99 -14.26 1.05
N PRO A 352 -0.86 -13.89 -0.27
CA PRO A 352 -2.03 -13.80 -1.14
C PRO A 352 -2.74 -15.14 -1.35
N MET A 353 -2.00 -16.26 -1.31
CA MET A 353 -2.55 -17.62 -1.39
C MET A 353 -3.37 -18.01 -0.15
N GLN A 354 -3.11 -17.35 0.98
CA GLN A 354 -3.81 -17.60 2.25
C GLN A 354 -5.05 -16.71 2.38
N LEU A 355 -4.99 -15.46 1.90
CA LEU A 355 -6.10 -14.49 1.97
C LEU A 355 -7.25 -14.86 1.03
N ASN A 356 -6.93 -15.23 -0.20
CA ASN A 356 -7.92 -15.63 -1.19
C ASN A 356 -7.70 -17.09 -1.60
N LYS A 357 -8.61 -17.96 -1.17
CA LYS A 357 -8.54 -19.40 -1.48
C LYS A 357 -8.72 -19.68 -2.96
N ASP A 358 -9.40 -18.81 -3.70
CA ASP A 358 -9.58 -18.95 -5.15
C ASP A 358 -8.25 -18.87 -5.90
N ASN A 359 -7.24 -18.19 -5.34
CA ASN A 359 -5.90 -18.16 -5.93
C ASN A 359 -5.30 -19.55 -6.10
N LYS A 360 -5.62 -20.51 -5.21
CA LYS A 360 -5.16 -21.91 -5.32
C LYS A 360 -5.79 -22.69 -6.47
N GLU A 361 -6.88 -22.18 -7.04
CA GLU A 361 -7.51 -22.75 -8.22
C GLU A 361 -6.82 -22.31 -9.52
N HIS A 362 -5.95 -21.28 -9.44
CA HIS A 362 -5.29 -20.68 -10.59
C HIS A 362 -3.77 -20.77 -10.54
N TYR A 363 -3.18 -20.77 -9.34
CA TYR A 363 -1.73 -20.67 -9.13
C TYR A 363 -1.20 -21.75 -8.21
N LEU A 364 0.00 -22.26 -8.52
CA LEU A 364 0.80 -23.09 -7.62
C LEU A 364 1.49 -22.21 -6.56
N HIS A 365 2.06 -21.07 -7.00
CA HIS A 365 2.74 -20.10 -6.19
C HIS A 365 2.29 -18.68 -6.57
N LEU A 366 2.09 -17.84 -5.59
CA LEU A 366 1.82 -16.41 -5.76
C LEU A 366 2.35 -15.68 -4.53
N GLY A 367 3.50 -15.05 -4.67
CA GLY A 367 4.15 -14.25 -3.63
C GLY A 367 4.19 -12.78 -4.01
N SER A 368 3.97 -11.89 -3.04
CA SER A 368 3.94 -10.45 -3.29
C SER A 368 4.36 -9.63 -2.08
N LYS A 369 5.04 -8.50 -2.35
CA LYS A 369 5.25 -7.43 -1.38
C LYS A 369 5.13 -6.07 -2.05
N GLY A 370 4.14 -5.30 -1.66
CA GLY A 370 4.00 -3.92 -2.06
C GLY A 370 4.69 -2.94 -1.12
N GLY A 371 5.01 -1.76 -1.64
CA GLY A 371 5.50 -0.62 -0.90
C GLY A 371 4.73 0.64 -1.25
N SER A 372 4.45 1.51 -0.30
CA SER A 372 3.78 2.77 -0.61
C SER A 372 3.96 3.84 0.44
N THR A 373 4.00 5.09 -0.04
CA THR A 373 3.81 6.31 0.73
C THR A 373 2.67 7.12 0.11
N MET A 374 2.58 8.40 0.40
CA MET A 374 1.70 9.32 -0.31
C MET A 374 2.13 9.49 -1.79
N PHE A 375 3.44 9.41 -2.09
CA PHE A 375 4.06 9.74 -3.37
C PHE A 375 4.65 8.53 -4.09
N VAL A 376 4.69 7.35 -3.45
CA VAL A 376 5.31 6.12 -3.93
C VAL A 376 4.29 5.00 -3.95
N LEU A 377 4.29 4.19 -5.00
CA LEU A 377 3.49 2.97 -5.08
C LEU A 377 4.22 1.89 -5.88
N ASN A 378 4.66 0.87 -5.19
CA ASN A 378 5.46 -0.23 -5.72
C ASN A 378 4.78 -1.57 -5.53
N ASN A 379 5.11 -2.53 -6.37
CA ASN A 379 4.88 -3.94 -6.12
C ASN A 379 6.01 -4.78 -6.70
N ALA A 380 6.37 -5.84 -6.00
CA ALA A 380 7.26 -6.88 -6.47
C ALA A 380 6.57 -8.22 -6.17
N MET A 381 6.31 -9.02 -7.21
CA MET A 381 5.57 -10.27 -7.12
C MET A 381 6.11 -11.32 -8.07
N TYR A 382 5.98 -12.58 -7.66
CA TYR A 382 6.18 -13.73 -8.53
C TYR A 382 4.95 -14.62 -8.55
N VAL A 383 4.76 -15.32 -9.65
CA VAL A 383 3.62 -16.21 -9.85
C VAL A 383 4.09 -17.47 -10.59
N GLU A 384 3.60 -18.62 -10.17
CA GLU A 384 3.65 -19.85 -10.95
C GLU A 384 2.22 -20.34 -11.17
N ASP A 385 1.80 -20.45 -12.45
CA ASP A 385 0.48 -20.96 -12.79
C ASP A 385 0.41 -22.50 -12.69
N LEU A 386 -0.80 -23.06 -12.78
CA LEU A 386 -1.01 -24.52 -12.71
C LEU A 386 -0.40 -25.28 -13.90
N LYS A 387 0.10 -24.59 -14.93
CA LYS A 387 0.78 -25.20 -16.10
C LYS A 387 2.30 -25.15 -15.94
N GLY A 388 2.81 -24.52 -14.86
CA GLY A 388 4.22 -24.34 -14.60
C GLY A 388 4.84 -23.12 -15.30
N ASN A 389 4.04 -22.18 -15.82
CA ASN A 389 4.59 -20.92 -16.31
C ASN A 389 4.90 -20.03 -15.10
N GLN A 390 6.10 -19.45 -15.11
CA GLN A 390 6.61 -18.59 -14.05
C GLN A 390 6.70 -17.14 -14.53
N PHE A 391 6.29 -16.21 -13.67
CA PHE A 391 6.28 -14.78 -13.97
C PHE A 391 6.85 -13.98 -12.79
N GLU A 392 7.75 -13.04 -13.07
CA GLU A 392 8.22 -12.05 -12.11
C GLU A 392 7.85 -10.65 -12.61
N ILE A 393 7.20 -9.90 -11.74
CA ILE A 393 6.66 -8.56 -12.05
C ILE A 393 7.16 -7.61 -10.97
N VAL A 394 7.87 -6.56 -11.38
CA VAL A 394 8.22 -5.45 -10.50
C VAL A 394 7.84 -4.14 -11.17
N TYR A 395 7.13 -3.30 -10.47
CA TYR A 395 6.99 -1.90 -10.84
C TYR A 395 7.29 -1.00 -9.64
N LEU A 396 8.04 0.04 -9.89
CA LEU A 396 8.42 1.06 -8.94
C LEU A 396 7.97 2.40 -9.49
N LEU A 397 7.07 3.07 -8.77
CA LEU A 397 6.46 4.33 -9.18
C LEU A 397 6.67 5.36 -8.06
N ASP A 398 7.18 6.51 -8.42
CA ASP A 398 7.41 7.63 -7.51
C ASP A 398 6.78 8.93 -8.04
N GLU A 399 6.94 10.04 -7.34
CA GLU A 399 6.39 11.36 -7.69
C GLU A 399 4.86 11.38 -7.93
N LEU A 400 4.14 10.37 -7.43
CA LEU A 400 2.70 10.23 -7.66
C LEU A 400 1.91 11.34 -6.95
N ASN A 401 0.96 11.93 -7.66
CA ASN A 401 -0.06 12.74 -7.02
C ASN A 401 -1.18 11.86 -6.40
N PRO A 402 -2.03 12.41 -5.50
CA PRO A 402 -3.06 11.62 -4.81
C PRO A 402 -4.06 10.91 -5.75
N LEU A 403 -4.38 11.51 -6.91
CA LEU A 403 -5.31 10.92 -7.89
C LEU A 403 -4.65 9.74 -8.63
N GLU A 404 -3.42 9.89 -9.06
CA GLU A 404 -2.63 8.81 -9.69
C GLU A 404 -2.46 7.64 -8.73
N SER A 405 -2.00 7.90 -7.50
CA SER A 405 -1.86 6.88 -6.46
C SER A 405 -3.18 6.12 -6.22
N PHE A 406 -4.30 6.83 -6.16
CA PHE A 406 -5.62 6.20 -6.02
C PHE A 406 -5.99 5.33 -7.23
N LEU A 407 -5.82 5.84 -8.46
CA LEU A 407 -6.19 5.14 -9.67
C LEU A 407 -5.29 3.92 -9.93
N ILE A 408 -3.99 4.02 -9.66
CA ILE A 408 -3.07 2.88 -9.76
C ILE A 408 -3.44 1.81 -8.73
N ARG A 409 -3.62 2.17 -7.45
CA ARG A 409 -4.05 1.22 -6.39
C ARG A 409 -5.32 0.48 -6.76
N LYS A 410 -6.28 1.17 -7.37
CA LYS A 410 -7.55 0.60 -7.82
C LYS A 410 -7.37 -0.39 -8.96
N ASN A 411 -6.48 -0.08 -9.90
CA ASN A 411 -6.38 -0.81 -11.17
C ASN A 411 -5.26 -1.87 -11.19
N ARG A 412 -4.29 -1.80 -10.28
CA ARG A 412 -3.10 -2.67 -10.27
C ARG A 412 -3.43 -4.16 -10.27
N ASN A 413 -4.38 -4.61 -9.44
CA ASN A 413 -4.71 -6.03 -9.36
C ASN A 413 -5.30 -6.55 -10.68
N SER A 414 -6.08 -5.71 -11.39
CA SER A 414 -6.63 -6.09 -12.70
C SER A 414 -5.57 -6.05 -13.80
N PHE A 415 -4.59 -5.14 -13.71
CA PHE A 415 -3.42 -5.11 -14.59
C PHE A 415 -2.57 -6.36 -14.40
N GLU A 416 -2.17 -6.69 -13.17
CA GLU A 416 -1.36 -7.84 -12.81
C GLU A 416 -2.05 -9.15 -13.25
N ALA A 417 -3.33 -9.32 -12.91
CA ALA A 417 -4.09 -10.50 -13.31
C ALA A 417 -4.21 -10.64 -14.83
N LYS A 418 -4.40 -9.52 -15.56
CA LYS A 418 -4.49 -9.55 -17.02
C LYS A 418 -3.13 -9.83 -17.65
N LEU A 419 -2.04 -9.26 -17.13
CA LEU A 419 -0.68 -9.53 -17.59
C LEU A 419 -0.31 -11.01 -17.46
N ILE A 420 -0.72 -11.67 -16.39
CA ILE A 420 -0.46 -13.09 -16.15
C ILE A 420 -1.36 -13.99 -17.03
N ASN A 421 -2.68 -13.70 -17.10
CA ASN A 421 -3.65 -14.64 -17.65
C ASN A 421 -4.08 -14.36 -19.10
N ASP A 422 -3.82 -13.16 -19.65
CA ASP A 422 -4.20 -12.76 -21.01
C ASP A 422 -2.96 -12.59 -21.90
N VAL A 423 -2.74 -13.56 -22.78
CA VAL A 423 -1.57 -13.58 -23.68
C VAL A 423 -1.53 -12.38 -24.62
N ASP A 424 -2.68 -11.90 -25.09
CA ASP A 424 -2.73 -10.78 -26.04
C ASP A 424 -2.41 -9.45 -25.33
N PHE A 425 -2.93 -9.27 -24.13
CA PHE A 425 -2.56 -8.11 -23.29
C PHE A 425 -1.08 -8.13 -22.90
N ARG A 426 -0.54 -9.31 -22.56
CA ARG A 426 0.89 -9.47 -22.27
C ARG A 426 1.76 -9.06 -23.46
N LYS A 427 1.39 -9.47 -24.67
CA LYS A 427 2.09 -9.05 -25.90
C LYS A 427 2.00 -7.54 -26.12
N GLU A 428 0.84 -6.94 -25.84
CA GLU A 428 0.64 -5.48 -25.91
C GLU A 428 1.61 -4.78 -24.93
N VAL A 429 1.65 -5.19 -23.66
CA VAL A 429 2.56 -4.63 -22.65
C VAL A 429 4.02 -4.75 -23.08
N ILE A 430 4.44 -5.94 -23.58
CA ILE A 430 5.81 -6.16 -24.05
C ILE A 430 6.12 -5.22 -25.22
N GLN A 431 5.24 -5.14 -26.21
CA GLN A 431 5.45 -4.28 -27.37
C GLN A 431 5.54 -2.81 -27.00
N GLU A 432 4.68 -2.33 -26.10
CA GLU A 432 4.59 -0.92 -25.74
C GLU A 432 5.74 -0.45 -24.83
N LEU A 433 6.33 -1.34 -24.02
CA LEU A 433 7.40 -1.00 -23.08
C LEU A 433 8.80 -1.46 -23.53
N THR A 434 8.95 -2.07 -24.72
CA THR A 434 10.27 -2.43 -25.31
C THR A 434 10.65 -1.58 -26.51
N GLN A 435 9.81 -0.61 -26.90
CA GLN A 435 10.11 0.39 -27.94
C GLN A 435 10.89 1.53 -27.30
#